data_79aa3f4cbb5ad55b9b895bc9665aaf45
#
_entry.id   79aa3f4cbb5ad55b9b895bc9665aaf45
#
_cell.length_a   1.000
_cell.length_b   1.000
_cell.length_c   1.000
_cell.angle_alpha   90.00
_cell.angle_beta   90.00
_cell.angle_gamma   90.00
#
_symmetry.space_group_name_H-M   'P 1'
#
loop_
_entity.id
_entity.type
_entity.pdbx_description
1 polymer ?
#
loop_
_entity_poly.entity_id
_entity_poly.type
_entity_poly.pdbx_seq_one_letter_code
_entity_poly.pdbx_strand_id
1 'polypeptide(L)'
;VATNLHADILSDLAAALAGSLGIAPTANLDPERRHPSMFEPIHGSAFDIMGKGLANPVGTFWSCVMLLEHLGETAAAATLMRAIERVTADPALHTRDLGGTATTAQVTQAVCMHVREARTLHAS
;
A
#
# COMPACT_ATOMS: atom_id res chain seq x y z
N VAL A 1 14.68 14.48 11.68
CA VAL A 1 14.90 15.10 10.36
C VAL A 1 16.13 14.47 9.73
N ALA A 2 16.04 14.05 8.48
CA ALA A 2 17.14 13.49 7.71
C ALA A 2 17.24 14.22 6.36
N THR A 3 18.41 14.19 5.73
CA THR A 3 18.56 14.65 4.35
C THR A 3 17.85 13.67 3.41
N ASN A 4 17.52 14.09 2.18
CA ASN A 4 16.82 13.24 1.22
C ASN A 4 17.51 11.88 1.05
N LEU A 5 18.82 11.87 0.79
CA LEU A 5 19.60 10.64 0.64
C LEU A 5 19.53 9.73 1.88
N HIS A 6 19.66 10.30 3.07
CA HIS A 6 19.61 9.49 4.30
C HIS A 6 18.19 9.03 4.63
N ALA A 7 17.17 9.82 4.28
CA ALA A 7 15.77 9.42 4.45
C ALA A 7 15.45 8.23 3.54
N ASP A 8 15.87 8.24 2.29
CA ASP A 8 15.69 7.14 1.34
C ASP A 8 16.36 5.85 1.84
N ILE A 9 17.61 5.92 2.28
CA ILE A 9 18.32 4.76 2.83
C ILE A 9 17.59 4.18 4.05
N LEU A 10 17.14 5.05 4.96
CA LEU A 10 16.47 4.62 6.19
C LEU A 10 15.07 4.04 5.91
N SER A 11 14.32 4.61 4.97
CA SER A 11 12.99 4.10 4.61
C SER A 11 13.07 2.75 3.88
N ASP A 12 14.05 2.56 2.99
CA ASP A 12 14.30 1.28 2.35
C ASP A 12 14.71 0.20 3.35
N LEU A 13 15.58 0.54 4.30
CA LEU A 13 15.96 -0.37 5.37
C LEU A 13 14.76 -0.74 6.25
N ALA A 14 13.92 0.23 6.59
CA ALA A 14 12.70 -0.03 7.38
C ALA A 14 11.73 -0.94 6.62
N ALA A 15 11.53 -0.73 5.31
CA ALA A 15 10.70 -1.60 4.48
C ALA A 15 11.25 -3.02 4.36
N ALA A 16 12.58 -3.17 4.23
CA ALA A 16 13.24 -4.46 4.23
C ALA A 16 13.04 -5.21 5.56
N LEU A 17 13.14 -4.51 6.69
CA LEU A 17 12.86 -5.07 8.03
C LEU A 17 11.38 -5.43 8.22
N ALA A 18 10.45 -4.73 7.57
CA ALA A 18 9.02 -5.05 7.56
C ALA A 18 8.67 -6.25 6.66
N GLY A 19 9.62 -6.73 5.83
CA GLY A 19 9.49 -7.93 5.04
C GLY A 19 9.51 -7.74 3.52
N SER A 20 9.09 -6.58 3.00
CA SER A 20 9.10 -6.30 1.55
C SER A 20 9.01 -4.80 1.26
N LEU A 21 9.75 -4.35 0.25
CA LEU A 21 9.56 -3.03 -0.38
C LEU A 21 8.20 -2.90 -1.07
N GLY A 22 7.60 -4.01 -1.51
CA GLY A 22 6.31 -4.04 -2.19
C GLY A 22 5.11 -3.64 -1.32
N ILE A 23 5.27 -3.63 0.01
CA ILE A 23 4.21 -3.22 0.94
C ILE A 23 4.35 -1.78 1.44
N ALA A 24 5.48 -1.14 1.22
CA ALA A 24 5.78 0.16 1.84
C ALA A 24 5.20 1.34 1.03
N PRO A 25 4.40 2.21 1.67
CA PRO A 25 3.94 3.47 1.09
C PRO A 25 4.92 4.59 1.36
N THR A 26 4.84 5.68 0.59
CA THR A 26 5.48 6.96 0.90
C THR A 26 4.61 8.14 0.51
N ALA A 27 4.92 9.31 1.04
CA ALA A 27 4.26 10.55 0.68
C ALA A 27 5.19 11.75 0.83
N ASN A 28 5.04 12.69 -0.09
CA ASN A 28 5.58 14.05 0.04
C ASN A 28 4.42 14.98 0.36
N LEU A 29 4.36 15.45 1.60
CA LEU A 29 3.22 16.21 2.12
C LEU A 29 3.54 17.71 2.17
N ASP A 30 2.60 18.53 1.73
CA ASP A 30 2.53 19.93 2.13
C ASP A 30 1.53 20.08 3.30
N PRO A 31 2.00 20.21 4.55
CA PRO A 31 1.12 20.31 5.71
C PRO A 31 0.21 21.55 5.68
N GLU A 32 0.67 22.60 5.03
CA GLU A 32 -0.07 23.85 4.91
C GLU A 32 -1.06 23.87 3.73
N ARG A 33 -1.04 22.80 2.90
CA ARG A 33 -1.93 22.62 1.74
C ARG A 33 -1.90 23.76 0.73
N ARG A 34 -0.76 24.44 0.60
CA ARG A 34 -0.54 25.50 -0.41
C ARG A 34 -0.12 24.94 -1.76
N HIS A 35 0.45 23.74 -1.75
CA HIS A 35 0.92 23.02 -2.93
C HIS A 35 0.36 21.59 -2.91
N PRO A 36 0.32 20.90 -4.09
CA PRO A 36 -0.09 19.50 -4.14
C PRO A 36 0.81 18.61 -3.30
N SER A 37 0.19 17.68 -2.56
CA SER A 37 0.90 16.55 -1.93
C SER A 37 0.93 15.36 -2.90
N MET A 38 1.95 14.50 -2.79
CA MET A 38 2.12 13.32 -3.63
C MET A 38 2.16 12.07 -2.76
N PHE A 39 1.53 11.00 -3.24
CA PHE A 39 1.44 9.71 -2.56
C PHE A 39 1.81 8.61 -3.54
N GLU A 40 2.76 7.77 -3.19
CA GLU A 40 3.25 6.70 -4.06
C GLU A 40 3.80 5.52 -3.23
N PRO A 41 3.87 4.30 -3.79
CA PRO A 41 4.68 3.25 -3.19
C PRO A 41 6.16 3.64 -3.25
N ILE A 42 6.95 3.19 -2.27
CA ILE A 42 8.38 3.53 -2.18
C ILE A 42 9.21 2.91 -3.32
N HIS A 43 8.75 1.77 -3.87
CA HIS A 43 9.46 1.05 -4.93
C HIS A 43 9.33 1.74 -6.29
N GLY A 44 10.31 1.54 -7.17
CA GLY A 44 10.31 2.03 -8.55
C GLY A 44 9.50 1.15 -9.52
N SER A 45 9.75 1.35 -10.81
CA SER A 45 8.97 0.77 -11.92
C SER A 45 9.16 -0.74 -12.13
N ALA A 46 10.21 -1.36 -11.57
CA ALA A 46 10.50 -2.79 -11.64
C ALA A 46 10.28 -3.39 -13.06
N PHE A 47 10.97 -2.86 -14.06
CA PHE A 47 10.80 -3.21 -15.48
C PHE A 47 10.96 -4.70 -15.76
N ASP A 48 11.73 -5.42 -14.94
CA ASP A 48 11.94 -6.87 -15.02
C ASP A 48 10.67 -7.70 -14.80
N ILE A 49 9.71 -7.20 -14.02
CA ILE A 49 8.42 -7.85 -13.75
C ILE A 49 7.23 -7.14 -14.39
N MET A 50 7.45 -6.06 -15.14
CA MET A 50 6.39 -5.30 -15.80
C MET A 50 5.52 -6.20 -16.70
N GLY A 51 4.20 -6.09 -16.57
CA GLY A 51 3.23 -6.87 -17.36
C GLY A 51 3.08 -8.33 -16.99
N LYS A 52 3.89 -8.86 -16.03
CA LYS A 52 3.87 -10.28 -15.64
C LYS A 52 2.84 -10.60 -14.54
N GLY A 53 2.16 -9.60 -13.98
CA GLY A 53 1.19 -9.79 -12.90
C GLY A 53 1.80 -10.29 -11.58
N LEU A 54 3.08 -9.99 -11.34
CA LEU A 54 3.84 -10.46 -10.17
C LEU A 54 4.01 -9.43 -9.07
N ALA A 55 3.80 -8.14 -9.40
CA ALA A 55 4.00 -7.05 -8.45
C ALA A 55 3.00 -7.13 -7.29
N ASN A 56 3.49 -6.84 -6.08
CA ASN A 56 2.64 -6.69 -4.91
C ASN A 56 1.90 -5.34 -4.96
N PRO A 57 0.56 -5.29 -4.96
CA PRO A 57 -0.18 -4.03 -5.05
C PRO A 57 -0.36 -3.35 -3.69
N VAL A 58 0.05 -3.97 -2.58
CA VAL A 58 -0.20 -3.48 -1.22
C VAL A 58 0.39 -2.09 -0.99
N GLY A 59 1.62 -1.82 -1.45
CA GLY A 59 2.22 -0.50 -1.31
C GLY A 59 1.38 0.62 -1.95
N THR A 60 0.77 0.34 -3.12
CA THR A 60 -0.14 1.28 -3.79
C THR A 60 -1.43 1.48 -3.01
N PHE A 61 -2.04 0.41 -2.48
CA PHE A 61 -3.25 0.53 -1.65
C PHE A 61 -2.97 1.29 -0.36
N TRP A 62 -1.84 1.04 0.27
CA TRP A 62 -1.47 1.76 1.48
C TRP A 62 -1.16 3.24 1.21
N SER A 63 -0.57 3.56 0.07
CA SER A 63 -0.43 4.96 -0.38
C SER A 63 -1.81 5.63 -0.55
N CYS A 64 -2.82 4.90 -1.04
CA CYS A 64 -4.20 5.39 -1.08
C CYS A 64 -4.79 5.62 0.32
N VAL A 65 -4.46 4.80 1.31
CA VAL A 65 -4.86 5.05 2.71
C VAL A 65 -4.32 6.38 3.19
N MET A 66 -3.00 6.63 2.99
CA MET A 66 -2.39 7.91 3.37
C MET A 66 -3.02 9.11 2.64
N LEU A 67 -3.36 8.95 1.37
CA LEU A 67 -4.10 9.97 0.60
C LEU A 67 -5.47 10.26 1.21
N LEU A 68 -6.24 9.24 1.53
CA LEU A 68 -7.57 9.37 2.14
C LEU A 68 -7.50 10.05 3.51
N GLU A 69 -6.52 9.68 4.35
CA GLU A 69 -6.27 10.33 5.63
C GLU A 69 -5.93 11.82 5.46
N HIS A 70 -5.06 12.13 4.51
CA HIS A 70 -4.69 13.53 4.19
C HIS A 70 -5.89 14.36 3.75
N LEU A 71 -6.84 13.75 3.03
CA LEU A 71 -8.08 14.41 2.59
C LEU A 71 -9.15 14.48 3.69
N GLY A 72 -8.94 13.84 4.83
CA GLY A 72 -9.90 13.78 5.94
C GLY A 72 -10.94 12.67 5.80
N GLU A 73 -10.81 11.79 4.80
CA GLU A 73 -11.70 10.65 4.54
C GLU A 73 -11.34 9.45 5.45
N THR A 74 -11.31 9.69 6.76
CA THR A 74 -10.79 8.75 7.77
C THR A 74 -11.55 7.41 7.81
N ALA A 75 -12.86 7.42 7.60
CA ALA A 75 -13.67 6.20 7.57
C ALA A 75 -13.33 5.30 6.36
N ALA A 76 -13.12 5.92 5.19
CA ALA A 76 -12.70 5.21 3.98
C ALA A 76 -11.27 4.67 4.13
N ALA A 77 -10.36 5.49 4.68
CA ALA A 77 -8.99 5.09 4.99
C ALA A 77 -8.94 3.87 5.91
N ALA A 78 -9.68 3.92 7.03
CA ALA A 78 -9.75 2.81 7.97
C ALA A 78 -10.36 1.53 7.35
N THR A 79 -11.33 1.68 6.45
CA THR A 79 -11.93 0.53 5.74
C THR A 79 -10.92 -0.13 4.81
N LEU A 80 -10.18 0.68 4.03
CA LEU A 80 -9.14 0.16 3.13
C LEU A 80 -7.99 -0.46 3.92
N MET A 81 -7.55 0.16 5.02
CA MET A 81 -6.48 -0.39 5.86
C MET A 81 -6.86 -1.77 6.42
N ARG A 82 -8.07 -1.94 6.96
CA ARG A 82 -8.54 -3.26 7.43
C ARG A 82 -8.57 -4.31 6.32
N ALA A 83 -8.90 -3.93 5.10
CA ALA A 83 -8.84 -4.84 3.95
C ALA A 83 -7.40 -5.26 3.64
N ILE A 84 -6.44 -4.32 3.68
CA ILE A 84 -5.00 -4.60 3.51
C ILE A 84 -4.51 -5.57 4.61
N GLU A 85 -4.82 -5.29 5.87
CA GLU A 85 -4.42 -6.12 7.01
C GLU A 85 -4.93 -7.57 6.87
N ARG A 86 -6.18 -7.76 6.46
CA ARG A 86 -6.75 -9.10 6.23
C ARG A 86 -6.02 -9.84 5.10
N VAL A 87 -5.76 -9.17 4.00
CA VAL A 87 -5.08 -9.76 2.85
C VAL A 87 -3.63 -10.10 3.17
N THR A 88 -2.92 -9.25 3.90
CA THR A 88 -1.53 -9.50 4.30
C THR A 88 -1.40 -10.55 5.40
N ALA A 89 -2.44 -10.78 6.19
CA ALA A 89 -2.49 -11.84 7.19
C ALA A 89 -2.73 -13.24 6.58
N ASP A 90 -3.20 -13.33 5.33
CA ASP A 90 -3.48 -14.61 4.66
C ASP A 90 -2.28 -15.04 3.79
N PRO A 91 -1.53 -16.09 4.16
CA PRO A 91 -0.39 -16.58 3.37
C PRO A 91 -0.76 -17.02 1.94
N ALA A 92 -2.03 -17.39 1.68
CA ALA A 92 -2.49 -17.75 0.35
C ALA A 92 -2.53 -16.56 -0.62
N LEU A 93 -2.56 -15.34 -0.08
CA LEU A 93 -2.56 -14.07 -0.82
C LEU A 93 -1.17 -13.39 -0.86
N HIS A 94 -0.14 -14.05 -0.35
CA HIS A 94 1.23 -13.52 -0.43
C HIS A 94 1.76 -13.59 -1.87
N THR A 95 2.26 -12.49 -2.35
CA THR A 95 3.01 -12.38 -3.62
C THR A 95 4.45 -12.88 -3.46
N ARG A 96 5.22 -12.95 -4.55
CA ARG A 96 6.58 -13.49 -4.55
C ARG A 96 7.53 -12.82 -3.57
N ASP A 97 7.41 -11.52 -3.41
CA ASP A 97 8.21 -10.70 -2.49
C ASP A 97 7.98 -11.05 -1.01
N LEU A 98 6.81 -11.60 -0.69
CA LEU A 98 6.44 -12.14 0.63
C LEU A 98 6.59 -13.68 0.71
N GLY A 99 7.24 -14.30 -0.29
CA GLY A 99 7.48 -15.75 -0.31
C GLY A 99 6.28 -16.59 -0.79
N GLY A 100 5.22 -15.97 -1.30
CA GLY A 100 4.04 -16.64 -1.83
C GLY A 100 4.02 -16.78 -3.35
N THR A 101 2.84 -17.10 -3.90
CA THR A 101 2.62 -17.30 -5.33
C THR A 101 1.44 -16.53 -5.88
N ALA A 102 0.76 -15.75 -5.05
CA ALA A 102 -0.39 -14.95 -5.47
C ALA A 102 0.01 -13.89 -6.52
N THR A 103 -0.86 -13.66 -7.46
CA THR A 103 -0.69 -12.65 -8.50
C THR A 103 -1.20 -11.28 -8.03
N THR A 104 -0.73 -10.22 -8.68
CA THR A 104 -1.25 -8.84 -8.47
C THR A 104 -2.77 -8.80 -8.53
N ALA A 105 -3.37 -9.51 -9.52
CA ALA A 105 -4.82 -9.54 -9.71
C ALA A 105 -5.56 -10.22 -8.54
N GLN A 106 -5.05 -11.34 -8.04
CA GLN A 106 -5.65 -12.06 -6.91
C GLN A 106 -5.66 -11.22 -5.64
N VAL A 107 -4.54 -10.59 -5.32
CA VAL A 107 -4.43 -9.68 -4.17
C VAL A 107 -5.38 -8.49 -4.32
N THR A 108 -5.41 -7.88 -5.51
CA THR A 108 -6.31 -6.75 -5.80
C THR A 108 -7.79 -7.13 -5.63
N GLN A 109 -8.19 -8.29 -6.15
CA GLN A 109 -9.57 -8.78 -6.02
C GLN A 109 -9.95 -9.02 -4.56
N ALA A 110 -9.04 -9.60 -3.76
CA ALA A 110 -9.27 -9.83 -2.35
C ALA A 110 -9.45 -8.52 -1.56
N VAL A 111 -8.60 -7.51 -1.80
CA VAL A 111 -8.77 -6.18 -1.19
C VAL A 111 -10.12 -5.57 -1.57
N CYS A 112 -10.48 -5.59 -2.85
CA CYS A 112 -11.77 -5.07 -3.33
C CYS A 112 -12.96 -5.79 -2.70
N MET A 113 -12.88 -7.10 -2.50
CA MET A 113 -13.91 -7.90 -1.85
C MET A 113 -14.11 -7.44 -0.40
N HIS A 114 -13.04 -7.34 0.39
CA HIS A 114 -13.12 -6.92 1.78
C HIS A 114 -13.63 -5.49 1.96
N VAL A 115 -13.28 -4.57 1.04
CA VAL A 115 -13.82 -3.21 1.04
C VAL A 115 -15.33 -3.21 0.78
N ARG A 116 -15.83 -4.03 -0.15
CA ARG A 116 -17.27 -4.15 -0.45
C ARG A 116 -18.05 -4.76 0.71
N GLU A 117 -17.53 -5.81 1.33
CA GLU A 117 -18.15 -6.44 2.51
C GLU A 117 -18.31 -5.44 3.66
N ALA A 118 -17.27 -4.64 3.94
CA ALA A 118 -17.34 -3.62 4.97
C ALA A 118 -18.43 -2.57 4.71
N ARG A 119 -18.69 -2.21 3.46
CA ARG A 119 -19.77 -1.28 3.10
C ARG A 119 -21.15 -1.84 3.35
N THR A 120 -21.38 -3.12 3.09
CA THR A 120 -22.69 -3.75 3.31
C THR A 120 -23.05 -3.83 4.80
N LEU A 121 -22.05 -4.03 5.66
CA LEU A 121 -22.23 -4.07 7.12
C LEU A 121 -22.56 -2.71 7.75
N HIS A 122 -22.24 -1.60 7.08
CA HIS A 122 -22.52 -0.25 7.58
C HIS A 122 -23.82 0.35 6.99
N ALA A 123 -24.44 -0.35 6.03
CA ALA A 123 -25.68 0.09 5.38
C ALA A 123 -26.95 -0.61 5.96
N SER A 124 -26.75 -1.52 6.91
CA SER A 124 -27.80 -2.24 7.67
C SER A 124 -27.93 -1.67 9.08
#